data_75cd0dec7b6b82d3b76b6bbb342d0938
#
_entry.id   75cd0dec7b6b82d3b76b6bbb342d0938
#
_cell.length_a   1.000
_cell.length_b   1.000
_cell.length_c   1.000
_cell.angle_alpha   90.00
_cell.angle_beta   90.00
_cell.angle_gamma   90.00
#
_symmetry.space_group_name_H-M   'P 1'
#
loop_
_entity.id
_entity.type
_entity.pdbx_description
1 polymer ?
#
loop_
_entity_poly.entity_id
_entity_poly.type
_entity_poly.pdbx_seq_one_letter_code
_entity_poly.pdbx_strand_id
1 'polypeptide(L)'
;QVIYHDVVPLMPLGSARQADSLEELLSEADFVSIHVPELPETRGMIGERELSLMKPGAYLINNARGTVVQIPALVEALKSQHIGGCALDVYPREPAKNGVNAFNNDLNEWASELQSQANVIMTPHIGGSTEEAQRAIGVEVSNALCRYLNFGVSTGAVNFPEVNLRPIMEQEVRSIRLCLSLIHISEPTR
;
A
#
# COMPACT_ATOMS: atom_id res chain seq x y z
N GLN A 1 12.85 -5.14 -15.50
CA GLN A 1 12.39 -3.76 -15.64
C GLN A 1 11.25 -3.52 -14.67
N VAL A 2 11.17 -2.32 -14.07
CA VAL A 2 10.04 -1.90 -13.22
C VAL A 2 9.15 -0.95 -14.01
N ILE A 3 7.85 -1.25 -14.03
CA ILE A 3 6.81 -0.35 -14.54
C ILE A 3 5.83 -0.07 -13.40
N TYR A 4 5.24 1.13 -13.38
CA TYR A 4 4.24 1.49 -12.38
C TYR A 4 3.11 2.30 -13.02
N HIS A 5 1.95 2.27 -12.40
CA HIS A 5 0.80 3.12 -12.72
C HIS A 5 0.31 3.80 -11.44
N ASP A 6 0.03 5.09 -11.54
CA ASP A 6 -0.56 5.90 -10.48
C ASP A 6 -1.51 6.93 -11.11
N VAL A 7 -2.52 7.35 -10.38
CA VAL A 7 -3.47 8.39 -10.81
C VAL A 7 -2.82 9.77 -10.90
N VAL A 8 -1.66 9.96 -10.26
CA VAL A 8 -0.85 11.17 -10.34
C VAL A 8 0.41 10.91 -11.16
N PRO A 9 0.84 11.86 -12.01
CA PRO A 9 2.14 11.75 -12.66
C PRO A 9 3.24 11.88 -11.61
N LEU A 10 4.03 10.81 -11.45
CA LEU A 10 5.15 10.77 -10.53
C LEU A 10 6.46 10.73 -11.30
N MET A 11 7.50 11.35 -10.75
CA MET A 11 8.84 11.25 -11.33
C MET A 11 9.37 9.83 -11.15
N PRO A 12 9.73 9.12 -12.24
CA PRO A 12 10.28 7.79 -12.15
C PRO A 12 11.59 7.75 -11.34
N LEU A 13 11.76 6.73 -10.51
CA LEU A 13 13.02 6.47 -9.82
C LEU A 13 13.87 5.48 -10.63
N GLY A 14 15.12 5.85 -10.89
CA GLY A 14 16.07 4.99 -11.62
C GLY A 14 15.59 4.70 -13.04
N SER A 15 15.48 3.41 -13.39
CA SER A 15 15.02 2.93 -14.70
C SER A 15 13.53 2.54 -14.73
N ALA A 16 12.76 2.90 -13.70
CA ALA A 16 11.32 2.65 -13.68
C ALA A 16 10.61 3.49 -14.75
N ARG A 17 9.51 2.98 -15.30
CA ARG A 17 8.68 3.66 -16.31
C ARG A 17 7.23 3.74 -15.80
N GLN A 18 6.60 4.90 -15.94
CA GLN A 18 5.17 5.02 -15.73
C GLN A 18 4.43 4.44 -16.94
N ALA A 19 3.45 3.60 -16.69
CA ALA A 19 2.49 3.16 -17.70
C ALA A 19 1.38 4.20 -17.83
N ASP A 20 0.87 4.40 -19.05
CA ASP A 20 -0.18 5.39 -19.33
C ASP A 20 -1.53 4.97 -18.75
N SER A 21 -1.73 3.66 -18.56
CA SER A 21 -2.96 3.13 -17.97
C SER A 21 -2.71 1.86 -17.14
N LEU A 22 -3.71 1.49 -16.33
CA LEU A 22 -3.71 0.22 -15.60
C LEU A 22 -3.69 -0.97 -16.57
N GLU A 23 -4.42 -0.88 -17.66
CA GLU A 23 -4.49 -1.91 -18.70
C GLU A 23 -3.12 -2.17 -19.33
N GLU A 24 -2.37 -1.12 -19.64
CA GLU A 24 -1.00 -1.24 -20.13
C GLU A 24 -0.11 -1.96 -19.13
N LEU A 25 -0.13 -1.52 -17.86
CA LEU A 25 0.65 -2.16 -16.80
C LEU A 25 0.32 -3.65 -16.68
N LEU A 26 -0.96 -4.00 -16.61
CA LEU A 26 -1.41 -5.39 -16.44
C LEU A 26 -0.98 -6.27 -17.62
N SER A 27 -1.05 -5.75 -18.85
CA SER A 27 -0.69 -6.50 -20.06
C SER A 27 0.83 -6.72 -20.21
N GLU A 28 1.65 -5.90 -19.60
CA GLU A 28 3.12 -6.00 -19.69
C GLU A 28 3.77 -6.71 -18.50
N ALA A 29 3.14 -6.68 -17.33
CA ALA A 29 3.76 -7.15 -16.10
C ALA A 29 3.76 -8.68 -15.97
N ASP A 30 4.87 -9.24 -15.52
CA ASP A 30 4.97 -10.65 -15.10
C ASP A 30 4.61 -10.81 -13.61
N PHE A 31 4.84 -9.76 -12.82
CA PHE A 31 4.46 -9.67 -11.41
C PHE A 31 3.75 -8.33 -11.18
N VAL A 32 2.54 -8.38 -10.66
CA VAL A 32 1.74 -7.20 -10.32
C VAL A 32 1.68 -7.08 -8.81
N SER A 33 2.17 -5.97 -8.26
CA SER A 33 2.10 -5.65 -6.83
C SER A 33 1.20 -4.45 -6.60
N ILE A 34 0.22 -4.60 -5.70
CA ILE A 34 -0.79 -3.58 -5.38
C ILE A 34 -0.29 -2.72 -4.22
N HIS A 35 -0.38 -1.37 -4.37
CA HIS A 35 0.05 -0.40 -3.38
C HIS A 35 -0.97 0.74 -3.17
N VAL A 36 -2.20 0.58 -3.64
CA VAL A 36 -3.24 1.60 -3.52
C VAL A 36 -3.90 1.59 -2.13
N PRO A 37 -4.36 2.75 -1.61
CA PRO A 37 -5.15 2.82 -0.40
C PRO A 37 -6.56 2.24 -0.61
N GLU A 38 -7.29 1.97 0.48
CA GLU A 38 -8.72 1.65 0.41
C GLU A 38 -9.55 2.93 0.24
N LEU A 39 -10.11 3.09 -0.95
CA LEU A 39 -11.00 4.19 -1.33
C LEU A 39 -12.22 3.60 -2.06
N PRO A 40 -13.32 4.35 -2.20
CA PRO A 40 -14.44 3.91 -3.02
C PRO A 40 -14.02 3.50 -4.45
N GLU A 41 -13.07 4.23 -5.05
CA GLU A 41 -12.58 4.05 -6.42
C GLU A 41 -11.66 2.83 -6.56
N THR A 42 -10.97 2.42 -5.49
CA THR A 42 -10.05 1.28 -5.51
C THR A 42 -10.71 -0.02 -5.03
N ARG A 43 -11.91 0.06 -4.49
CA ARG A 43 -12.65 -1.12 -4.02
C ARG A 43 -13.08 -1.98 -5.19
N GLY A 44 -12.62 -3.24 -5.20
CA GLY A 44 -12.89 -4.21 -6.27
C GLY A 44 -12.22 -3.86 -7.60
N MET A 45 -11.24 -2.98 -7.59
CA MET A 45 -10.55 -2.48 -8.77
C MET A 45 -9.84 -3.59 -9.56
N ILE A 46 -9.41 -4.67 -8.92
CA ILE A 46 -8.86 -5.85 -9.57
C ILE A 46 -9.94 -6.94 -9.56
N GLY A 47 -10.70 -6.99 -10.63
CA GLY A 47 -11.77 -7.95 -10.87
C GLY A 47 -11.48 -8.88 -12.05
N GLU A 48 -12.51 -9.54 -12.54
CA GLU A 48 -12.42 -10.51 -13.65
C GLU A 48 -11.75 -9.89 -14.91
N ARG A 49 -12.17 -8.66 -15.26
CA ARG A 49 -11.65 -7.94 -16.42
C ARG A 49 -10.14 -7.66 -16.26
N GLU A 50 -9.74 -7.11 -15.14
CA GLU A 50 -8.34 -6.74 -14.86
C GLU A 50 -7.46 -7.98 -14.78
N LEU A 51 -7.93 -9.04 -14.13
CA LEU A 51 -7.22 -10.33 -14.09
C LEU A 51 -7.06 -10.93 -15.49
N SER A 52 -8.06 -10.81 -16.36
CA SER A 52 -7.99 -11.31 -17.75
C SER A 52 -7.01 -10.53 -18.63
N LEU A 53 -6.71 -9.27 -18.29
CA LEU A 53 -5.71 -8.45 -18.98
C LEU A 53 -4.26 -8.78 -18.58
N MET A 54 -4.06 -9.44 -17.43
CA MET A 54 -2.73 -9.88 -17.03
C MET A 54 -2.19 -10.96 -17.98
N LYS A 55 -0.88 -11.02 -18.12
CA LYS A 55 -0.24 -12.07 -18.91
C LYS A 55 -0.62 -13.46 -18.39
N PRO A 56 -0.83 -14.45 -19.28
CA PRO A 56 -0.94 -15.84 -18.86
C PRO A 56 0.27 -16.27 -18.05
N GLY A 57 0.04 -16.80 -16.85
CA GLY A 57 1.09 -17.20 -15.93
C GLY A 57 1.69 -16.08 -15.06
N ALA A 58 1.18 -14.84 -15.16
CA ALA A 58 1.61 -13.74 -14.28
C ALA A 58 1.19 -13.97 -12.82
N TYR A 59 1.85 -13.25 -11.92
CA TYR A 59 1.63 -13.37 -10.47
C TYR A 59 1.04 -12.07 -9.89
N LEU A 60 0.09 -12.21 -8.97
CA LEU A 60 -0.53 -11.09 -8.25
C LEU A 60 -0.07 -11.06 -6.79
N ILE A 61 0.35 -9.88 -6.30
CA ILE A 61 0.76 -9.65 -4.91
C ILE A 61 -0.12 -8.55 -4.32
N ASN A 62 -0.85 -8.86 -3.25
CA ASN A 62 -1.65 -7.87 -2.53
C ASN A 62 -1.27 -7.82 -1.05
N ASN A 63 -0.46 -6.83 -0.72
CA ASN A 63 -0.09 -6.44 0.65
C ASN A 63 -0.63 -5.04 1.00
N ALA A 64 -1.59 -4.53 0.21
CA ALA A 64 -2.15 -3.18 0.37
C ALA A 64 -3.46 -3.20 1.18
N ARG A 65 -4.58 -3.55 0.53
CA ARG A 65 -5.91 -3.64 1.15
C ARG A 65 -6.71 -4.78 0.53
N GLY A 66 -7.37 -5.57 1.37
CA GLY A 66 -8.10 -6.77 0.92
C GLY A 66 -9.27 -6.48 0.01
N THR A 67 -9.93 -5.34 0.20
CA THR A 67 -11.09 -4.92 -0.60
C THR A 67 -10.77 -4.53 -2.04
N VAL A 68 -9.49 -4.37 -2.39
CA VAL A 68 -9.06 -3.98 -3.74
C VAL A 68 -9.22 -5.12 -4.75
N VAL A 69 -9.04 -6.37 -4.31
CA VAL A 69 -9.13 -7.57 -5.15
C VAL A 69 -10.45 -8.27 -4.93
N GLN A 70 -11.15 -8.60 -6.01
CA GLN A 70 -12.32 -9.46 -6.00
C GLN A 70 -11.87 -10.93 -5.87
N ILE A 71 -11.86 -11.45 -4.66
CA ILE A 71 -11.32 -12.80 -4.38
C ILE A 71 -12.01 -13.91 -5.20
N PRO A 72 -13.34 -13.91 -5.41
CA PRO A 72 -13.96 -14.92 -6.27
C PRO A 72 -13.41 -14.92 -7.71
N ALA A 73 -13.19 -13.74 -8.28
CA ALA A 73 -12.60 -13.62 -9.63
C ALA A 73 -11.15 -14.13 -9.65
N LEU A 74 -10.37 -13.83 -8.61
CA LEU A 74 -9.01 -14.32 -8.47
C LEU A 74 -8.97 -15.86 -8.37
N VAL A 75 -9.88 -16.48 -7.62
CA VAL A 75 -10.00 -17.94 -7.49
C VAL A 75 -10.24 -18.57 -8.87
N GLU A 76 -11.16 -18.02 -9.66
CA GLU A 76 -11.44 -18.54 -11.00
C GLU A 76 -10.26 -18.36 -11.96
N ALA A 77 -9.54 -17.21 -11.87
CA ALA A 77 -8.31 -16.98 -12.65
C ALA A 77 -7.18 -17.94 -12.29
N LEU A 78 -7.07 -18.33 -11.01
CA LEU A 78 -6.11 -19.34 -10.54
C LEU A 78 -6.50 -20.76 -11.00
N LYS A 79 -7.78 -21.13 -10.89
CA LYS A 79 -8.32 -22.43 -11.34
C LYS A 79 -8.12 -22.65 -12.85
N SER A 80 -8.34 -21.59 -13.63
CA SER A 80 -8.12 -21.63 -15.08
C SER A 80 -6.64 -21.61 -15.46
N GLN A 81 -5.74 -21.46 -14.50
CA GLN A 81 -4.30 -21.30 -14.70
C GLN A 81 -3.94 -20.05 -15.55
N HIS A 82 -4.85 -19.11 -15.70
CA HIS A 82 -4.54 -17.84 -16.36
C HIS A 82 -3.56 -17.04 -15.50
N ILE A 83 -3.80 -16.96 -14.17
CA ILE A 83 -2.86 -16.41 -13.20
C ILE A 83 -1.99 -17.54 -12.66
N GLY A 84 -0.68 -17.37 -12.73
CA GLY A 84 0.33 -18.36 -12.31
C GLY A 84 0.37 -18.61 -10.80
N GLY A 85 -0.02 -17.59 -10.00
CA GLY A 85 -0.12 -17.67 -8.56
C GLY A 85 -0.36 -16.31 -7.92
N CYS A 86 -0.59 -16.29 -6.61
CA CYS A 86 -0.74 -15.05 -5.87
C CYS A 86 -0.16 -15.11 -4.45
N ALA A 87 0.15 -13.93 -3.91
CA ALA A 87 0.51 -13.74 -2.51
C ALA A 87 -0.40 -12.67 -1.88
N LEU A 88 -1.06 -13.02 -0.79
CA LEU A 88 -2.03 -12.17 -0.11
C LEU A 88 -1.68 -12.07 1.38
N ASP A 89 -1.51 -10.84 1.88
CA ASP A 89 -1.39 -10.55 3.32
C ASP A 89 -2.66 -9.89 3.88
N VAL A 90 -3.57 -9.44 3.00
CA VAL A 90 -4.78 -8.69 3.34
C VAL A 90 -6.01 -9.29 2.68
N TYR A 91 -7.17 -9.19 3.36
CA TYR A 91 -8.42 -9.83 2.93
C TYR A 91 -9.62 -8.89 3.09
N PRO A 92 -10.70 -9.06 2.29
CA PRO A 92 -11.89 -8.21 2.36
C PRO A 92 -12.58 -8.22 3.72
N ARG A 93 -12.53 -9.36 4.40
CA ARG A 93 -13.11 -9.56 5.75
C ARG A 93 -12.12 -10.32 6.60
N GLU A 94 -11.37 -9.58 7.40
CA GLU A 94 -10.35 -10.15 8.26
C GLU A 94 -10.97 -10.58 9.60
N PRO A 95 -10.52 -11.71 10.16
CA PRO A 95 -10.96 -12.15 11.48
C PRO A 95 -10.41 -11.20 12.54
N ALA A 96 -11.17 -11.00 13.63
CA ALA A 96 -10.75 -10.15 14.74
C ALA A 96 -9.51 -10.69 15.49
N LYS A 97 -9.20 -11.98 15.34
CA LYS A 97 -8.02 -12.63 15.90
C LYS A 97 -7.47 -13.66 14.91
N ASN A 98 -6.17 -13.68 14.77
CA ASN A 98 -5.49 -14.70 13.98
C ASN A 98 -5.54 -16.05 14.72
N GLY A 99 -5.69 -17.12 13.95
CA GLY A 99 -5.74 -18.48 14.50
C GLY A 99 -5.95 -19.53 13.41
N VAL A 100 -5.83 -20.79 13.79
CA VAL A 100 -6.10 -21.91 12.89
C VAL A 100 -7.57 -21.83 12.45
N ASN A 101 -7.83 -21.89 11.14
CA ASN A 101 -9.16 -21.78 10.54
C ASN A 101 -9.88 -20.42 10.77
N ALA A 102 -9.17 -19.36 11.09
CA ALA A 102 -9.76 -18.05 11.36
C ALA A 102 -10.59 -17.50 10.18
N PHE A 103 -10.27 -17.89 8.94
CA PHE A 103 -11.00 -17.53 7.72
C PHE A 103 -12.12 -18.51 7.32
N ASN A 104 -12.20 -19.67 7.95
CA ASN A 104 -13.20 -20.69 7.64
C ASN A 104 -14.54 -20.38 8.35
N ASN A 105 -15.25 -19.39 7.85
CA ASN A 105 -16.59 -19.01 8.31
C ASN A 105 -17.49 -18.66 7.14
N ASP A 106 -18.79 -18.59 7.38
CA ASP A 106 -19.82 -18.31 6.34
C ASP A 106 -19.61 -16.96 5.62
N LEU A 107 -18.76 -16.08 6.17
CA LEU A 107 -18.43 -14.79 5.57
C LEU A 107 -17.30 -14.86 4.54
N ASN A 108 -16.54 -15.96 4.54
CA ASN A 108 -15.36 -16.16 3.71
C ASN A 108 -15.45 -17.50 2.95
N GLU A 109 -16.55 -17.71 2.22
CA GLU A 109 -16.80 -18.93 1.41
C GLU A 109 -15.64 -19.25 0.45
N TRP A 110 -14.96 -18.23 -0.05
CA TRP A 110 -13.79 -18.32 -0.91
C TRP A 110 -12.54 -18.89 -0.21
N ALA A 111 -12.49 -18.89 1.14
CA ALA A 111 -11.26 -19.18 1.86
C ALA A 111 -10.77 -20.62 1.63
N SER A 112 -11.67 -21.60 1.65
CA SER A 112 -11.32 -23.00 1.43
C SER A 112 -10.83 -23.25 -0.01
N GLU A 113 -11.45 -22.59 -0.99
CA GLU A 113 -11.05 -22.71 -2.40
C GLU A 113 -9.68 -22.07 -2.64
N LEU A 114 -9.44 -20.89 -2.09
CA LEU A 114 -8.16 -20.18 -2.21
C LEU A 114 -7.04 -20.97 -1.51
N GLN A 115 -7.29 -21.51 -0.31
CA GLN A 115 -6.34 -22.34 0.44
C GLN A 115 -6.01 -23.66 -0.24
N SER A 116 -6.90 -24.19 -1.07
CA SER A 116 -6.67 -25.44 -1.80
C SER A 116 -5.72 -25.27 -3.00
N GLN A 117 -5.46 -24.04 -3.44
CA GLN A 117 -4.58 -23.78 -4.57
C GLN A 117 -3.11 -23.91 -4.14
N ALA A 118 -2.33 -24.71 -4.86
CA ALA A 118 -0.91 -24.96 -4.54
C ALA A 118 0.02 -23.76 -4.80
N ASN A 119 -0.44 -22.81 -5.61
CA ASN A 119 0.30 -21.62 -6.06
C ASN A 119 -0.15 -20.34 -5.35
N VAL A 120 -0.71 -20.47 -4.15
CA VAL A 120 -1.17 -19.35 -3.32
C VAL A 120 -0.37 -19.26 -2.03
N ILE A 121 0.14 -18.09 -1.72
CA ILE A 121 0.75 -17.75 -0.43
C ILE A 121 -0.22 -16.86 0.32
N MET A 122 -0.58 -17.25 1.54
CA MET A 122 -1.46 -16.49 2.42
C MET A 122 -0.76 -16.23 3.75
N THR A 123 -0.72 -14.97 4.17
CA THR A 123 -0.24 -14.55 5.49
C THR A 123 -1.33 -13.79 6.23
N PRO A 124 -1.36 -13.81 7.57
CA PRO A 124 -2.50 -13.30 8.35
C PRO A 124 -2.37 -11.80 8.68
N HIS A 125 -2.16 -10.94 7.68
CA HIS A 125 -1.98 -9.49 7.79
C HIS A 125 -0.88 -9.13 8.80
N ILE A 126 0.32 -9.66 8.55
CA ILE A 126 1.47 -9.51 9.45
C ILE A 126 2.51 -8.48 9.01
N GLY A 127 2.34 -7.83 7.84
CA GLY A 127 3.34 -6.91 7.30
C GLY A 127 3.80 -5.83 8.27
N GLY A 128 2.89 -5.27 9.08
CA GLY A 128 3.20 -4.32 10.14
C GLY A 128 3.28 -4.92 11.55
N SER A 129 3.11 -6.22 11.73
CA SER A 129 2.92 -6.87 13.03
C SER A 129 4.08 -7.79 13.44
N THR A 130 5.12 -7.91 12.62
CA THR A 130 6.34 -8.63 12.99
C THR A 130 7.16 -7.83 14.01
N GLU A 131 7.99 -8.50 14.82
CA GLU A 131 8.86 -7.82 15.80
C GLU A 131 9.80 -6.82 15.10
N GLU A 132 10.35 -7.19 13.95
CA GLU A 132 11.22 -6.33 13.14
C GLU A 132 10.49 -5.09 12.64
N ALA A 133 9.26 -5.24 12.12
CA ALA A 133 8.45 -4.13 11.63
C ALA A 133 8.09 -3.18 12.78
N GLN A 134 7.62 -3.69 13.92
CA GLN A 134 7.28 -2.90 15.09
C GLN A 134 8.49 -2.13 15.63
N ARG A 135 9.66 -2.77 15.68
CA ARG A 135 10.91 -2.11 16.06
C ARG A 135 11.30 -1.01 15.07
N ALA A 136 11.25 -1.29 13.78
CA ALA A 136 11.59 -0.31 12.74
C ALA A 136 10.64 0.89 12.75
N ILE A 137 9.34 0.66 12.90
CA ILE A 137 8.32 1.71 13.05
C ILE A 137 8.60 2.56 14.29
N GLY A 138 8.88 1.93 15.44
CA GLY A 138 9.19 2.63 16.67
C GLY A 138 10.42 3.54 16.55
N VAL A 139 11.48 3.08 15.90
CA VAL A 139 12.69 3.87 15.63
C VAL A 139 12.37 5.03 14.70
N GLU A 140 11.67 4.79 13.57
CA GLU A 140 11.36 5.84 12.59
C GLU A 140 10.45 6.92 13.19
N VAL A 141 9.40 6.54 13.90
CA VAL A 141 8.51 7.49 14.58
C VAL A 141 9.28 8.32 15.62
N SER A 142 10.13 7.68 16.42
CA SER A 142 10.95 8.39 17.41
C SER A 142 11.90 9.39 16.75
N ASN A 143 12.56 9.01 15.66
CA ASN A 143 13.44 9.89 14.90
C ASN A 143 12.67 11.06 14.26
N ALA A 144 11.49 10.81 13.71
CA ALA A 144 10.64 11.86 13.14
C ALA A 144 10.20 12.87 14.21
N LEU A 145 9.76 12.39 15.37
CA LEU A 145 9.40 13.24 16.52
C LEU A 145 10.59 14.06 17.02
N CYS A 146 11.78 13.45 17.17
CA CYS A 146 12.98 14.15 17.57
C CYS A 146 13.37 15.24 16.56
N ARG A 147 13.30 14.95 15.27
CA ARG A 147 13.56 15.95 14.22
C ARG A 147 12.55 17.10 14.25
N TYR A 148 11.28 16.78 14.45
CA TYR A 148 10.24 17.81 14.58
C TYR A 148 10.45 18.68 15.81
N LEU A 149 10.67 18.09 16.98
CA LEU A 149 10.84 18.83 18.25
C LEU A 149 12.13 19.67 18.28
N ASN A 150 13.24 19.15 17.77
CA ASN A 150 14.53 19.82 17.84
C ASN A 150 14.75 20.83 16.69
N PHE A 151 14.20 20.53 15.50
CA PHE A 151 14.55 21.29 14.29
C PHE A 151 13.32 21.83 13.53
N GLY A 152 12.08 21.50 13.95
CA GLY A 152 10.87 21.89 13.25
C GLY A 152 10.66 21.19 11.90
N VAL A 153 11.39 20.09 11.66
CA VAL A 153 11.30 19.31 10.41
C VAL A 153 10.01 18.47 10.41
N SER A 154 9.15 18.67 9.41
CA SER A 154 7.86 17.97 9.28
C SER A 154 7.81 17.00 8.10
N THR A 155 8.95 16.48 7.65
CA THR A 155 9.03 15.51 6.56
C THR A 155 8.17 14.29 6.87
N GLY A 156 7.30 13.91 5.93
CA GLY A 156 6.35 12.80 6.07
C GLY A 156 5.09 13.13 6.89
N ALA A 157 4.85 14.39 7.25
CA ALA A 157 3.60 14.80 7.91
C ALA A 157 2.41 14.68 6.93
N VAL A 158 1.29 14.14 7.42
CA VAL A 158 0.08 13.90 6.60
C VAL A 158 -0.80 15.15 6.49
N ASN A 159 -0.93 15.89 7.59
CA ASN A 159 -1.86 17.04 7.73
C ASN A 159 -1.13 18.35 8.00
N PHE A 160 0.12 18.43 7.70
CA PHE A 160 0.97 19.60 7.92
C PHE A 160 1.91 19.77 6.71
N PRO A 161 2.18 21.02 6.25
CA PRO A 161 3.12 21.24 5.16
C PRO A 161 4.47 20.61 5.43
N GLU A 162 5.02 19.93 4.43
CA GLU A 162 6.34 19.35 4.54
C GLU A 162 7.40 20.45 4.56
N VAL A 163 8.13 20.52 5.65
CA VAL A 163 9.21 21.49 5.87
C VAL A 163 10.48 20.72 6.25
N ASN A 164 11.53 20.95 5.49
CA ASN A 164 12.87 20.43 5.80
C ASN A 164 13.81 21.62 6.00
N LEU A 165 14.02 21.97 7.26
CA LEU A 165 14.84 23.11 7.63
C LEU A 165 16.26 22.64 7.99
N ARG A 166 17.27 23.48 7.71
CA ARG A 166 18.62 23.28 8.24
C ARG A 166 18.59 23.23 9.78
N PRO A 167 19.55 22.54 10.42
CA PRO A 167 19.72 22.63 11.87
C PRO A 167 19.80 24.09 12.33
N ILE A 168 19.01 24.43 13.33
CA ILE A 168 18.87 25.80 13.81
C ILE A 168 19.71 25.98 15.06
N MET A 169 20.46 27.07 15.11
CA MET A 169 21.11 27.52 16.33
C MET A 169 20.04 27.98 17.34
N GLU A 170 20.30 27.80 18.64
CA GLU A 170 19.35 28.17 19.71
C GLU A 170 18.78 29.60 19.57
N GLN A 171 19.52 30.50 18.99
CA GLN A 171 19.09 31.89 18.73
C GLN A 171 18.06 32.04 17.62
N GLU A 172 17.90 31.05 16.73
CA GLU A 172 16.99 31.08 15.57
C GLU A 172 15.61 30.43 15.88
N VAL A 173 15.46 29.74 17.00
CA VAL A 173 14.26 28.98 17.36
C VAL A 173 12.98 29.84 17.37
N ARG A 174 13.09 31.12 17.78
CA ARG A 174 11.96 32.05 17.78
C ARG A 174 11.50 32.45 16.38
N SER A 175 12.42 32.57 15.43
CA SER A 175 12.13 32.94 14.04
C SER A 175 11.38 31.86 13.30
N ILE A 176 11.64 30.59 13.58
CA ILE A 176 10.98 29.45 12.95
C ILE A 176 9.53 29.26 13.45
N ARG A 177 9.30 29.42 14.74
CA ARG A 177 7.93 29.39 15.27
C ARG A 177 7.05 30.46 14.64
N LEU A 178 7.62 31.63 14.34
CA LEU A 178 6.94 32.71 13.64
C LEU A 178 6.67 32.37 12.16
N CYS A 179 7.62 31.76 11.44
CA CYS A 179 7.42 31.36 10.05
C CYS A 179 6.36 30.26 9.91
N LEU A 180 6.36 29.24 10.77
CA LEU A 180 5.33 28.19 10.77
C LEU A 180 3.94 28.76 11.12
N SER A 181 3.86 29.70 12.06
CA SER A 181 2.61 30.41 12.40
C SER A 181 2.10 31.26 11.24
N LEU A 182 2.96 31.93 10.50
CA LEU A 182 2.57 32.79 9.36
C LEU A 182 2.11 31.94 8.17
N ILE A 183 2.73 30.81 7.91
CA ILE A 183 2.29 29.85 6.88
C ILE A 183 0.89 29.34 7.21
N HIS A 184 0.61 29.05 8.46
CA HIS A 184 -0.69 28.56 8.91
C HIS A 184 -1.80 29.63 8.86
N ILE A 185 -1.43 30.93 9.02
CA ILE A 185 -2.36 32.06 8.97
C ILE A 185 -2.67 32.49 7.53
N SER A 186 -1.80 32.16 6.57
CA SER A 186 -1.96 32.61 5.18
C SER A 186 -2.71 31.64 4.27
N GLU A 187 -3.07 30.45 4.73
CA GLU A 187 -3.95 29.57 3.96
C GLU A 187 -5.42 29.99 4.17
N PRO A 188 -6.13 30.40 3.12
CA PRO A 188 -7.55 30.64 3.22
C PRO A 188 -8.28 29.32 3.51
N THR A 189 -9.02 29.28 4.59
CA THR A 189 -10.01 28.23 4.84
C THR A 189 -10.90 28.09 3.61
N ARG A 190 -10.78 27.00 2.89
CA ARG A 190 -11.72 26.54 1.87
C ARG A 190 -12.74 25.61 2.49
#